data_cfe432ad48beac430b10d925af9a2b6f
#
_entry.id   cfe432ad48beac430b10d925af9a2b6f
#
_cell.length_a   1.000
_cell.length_b   1.000
_cell.length_c   1.000
_cell.angle_alpha   90.00
_cell.angle_beta   90.00
_cell.angle_gamma   90.00
#
_symmetry.space_group_name_H-M   'P 1'
#
loop_
_entity.id
_entity.type
_entity.pdbx_description
1 polymer ?
#
loop_
_entity_poly.entity_id
_entity_poly.type
_entity_poly.pdbx_seq_one_letter_code
_entity_poly.pdbx_strand_id
1 'polypeptide(L)'
;TEGADRVVSYQLDSNATPVDGLTSQGVAVTMTETANSDGSFTYTATAGTNPVFTLTVNPDGSYNFTLEGAIDHAANSDSLTLNFPITVTDFDGDTTSAVIPVTITDDQPTITNVEAISVDEDDLANIGSDQNDSLSIDGQFTTTQGSDRVVSYQLDTSVDVVAGLTSQGNPVTLIETANPDGSFSYVAAADGNPVFTLVVKMDGSYNFTLEGPIDHAINSDELTLNFPIIATDFDGDTTSATIPVTIVDDKPVITNVDAIQVDEDDLTGIGSDQNDALSINGQFATTQGSDGVVSYQLDASADPVAGLTSQGIAVTMTETANPDGSFTYQATAGGNAVFTLIVNVDGSYNFTLEGPLDHANRSDELTLNFPIIATDFDGDTSSAVIPVTIVDDQPTITNVDSITVDEDDLSGVGSAQDGVVSIDGKFTTTEGSDRVVSYQLDSSTDPVTGLTSHGEAIVLVETANADGSFTYSATADGNPVFTLVVNVDGSYNFTLEGPIDHAINSDELTLNFPIIATD
;
A
#
# COMPACT_ATOMS: atom_id res chain seq x y z
N THR A 1 36.54 49.89 59.98
CA THR A 1 36.89 51.13 60.73
C THR A 1 38.38 51.09 61.04
N GLU A 2 39.13 52.04 60.53
CA GLU A 2 40.51 52.21 60.87
C GLU A 2 40.56 52.50 62.37
N GLY A 3 41.40 51.83 63.12
CA GLY A 3 41.68 52.20 64.52
C GLY A 3 42.34 53.58 64.66
N ALA A 4 42.97 53.87 65.80
CA ALA A 4 43.73 55.11 66.04
C ALA A 4 44.97 55.17 65.11
N ASP A 5 45.51 54.00 64.71
CA ASP A 5 46.79 53.82 64.05
C ASP A 5 46.68 53.47 62.55
N ARG A 6 45.75 53.86 61.84
CA ARG A 6 45.49 53.65 60.43
C ARG A 6 45.96 52.26 59.90
N VAL A 7 45.18 51.68 59.04
CA VAL A 7 45.50 50.41 58.32
C VAL A 7 46.69 50.67 57.36
N VAL A 8 47.66 49.75 57.37
CA VAL A 8 48.82 49.74 56.47
C VAL A 8 48.83 48.70 55.42
N SER A 9 48.09 47.59 55.62
CA SER A 9 47.96 46.54 54.57
C SER A 9 46.68 45.74 54.67
N TYR A 10 46.22 45.28 53.51
CA TYR A 10 45.19 44.24 53.31
C TYR A 10 45.85 43.14 52.50
N GLN A 11 45.97 41.95 53.07
CA GLN A 11 46.65 40.82 52.43
C GLN A 11 45.86 39.50 52.67
N LEU A 12 45.90 38.51 51.73
CA LEU A 12 45.34 37.21 51.97
C LEU A 12 46.04 36.59 53.20
N ASP A 13 45.23 35.91 54.06
CA ASP A 13 45.81 35.12 55.16
C ASP A 13 46.82 34.13 54.63
N SER A 14 48.05 34.18 55.07
CA SER A 14 49.13 33.27 54.63
C SER A 14 48.88 31.78 54.83
N ASN A 15 47.92 31.43 55.71
CA ASN A 15 47.52 30.09 55.94
C ASN A 15 46.26 29.68 55.14
N ALA A 16 45.69 30.60 54.39
CA ALA A 16 44.53 30.37 53.60
C ALA A 16 44.86 29.57 52.30
N THR A 17 44.05 28.61 52.00
CA THR A 17 44.12 27.78 50.76
C THR A 17 42.83 27.91 49.97
N PRO A 18 42.46 29.09 49.48
CA PRO A 18 41.15 29.34 48.86
C PRO A 18 40.93 28.56 47.55
N VAL A 19 41.99 27.97 46.98
CA VAL A 19 41.96 27.17 45.75
C VAL A 19 42.24 25.68 46.00
N ASP A 20 42.24 25.24 47.28
CA ASP A 20 42.48 23.82 47.60
C ASP A 20 41.36 22.95 47.08
N GLY A 21 41.75 21.92 46.28
CA GLY A 21 40.82 21.04 45.59
C GLY A 21 40.13 21.62 44.34
N LEU A 22 40.42 22.91 44.01
CA LEU A 22 39.88 23.56 42.83
C LEU A 22 40.57 23.03 41.57
N THR A 23 39.80 22.73 40.53
CA THR A 23 40.31 22.36 39.21
C THR A 23 39.73 23.26 38.12
N SER A 24 40.38 23.27 36.96
CA SER A 24 39.91 23.90 35.73
C SER A 24 40.24 22.94 34.59
N GLN A 25 39.21 22.43 33.94
CA GLN A 25 39.30 21.37 32.93
C GLN A 25 40.15 20.15 33.41
N GLY A 26 39.92 19.74 34.67
CA GLY A 26 40.61 18.61 35.31
C GLY A 26 42.05 18.89 35.77
N VAL A 27 42.58 20.10 35.53
CA VAL A 27 43.92 20.48 35.97
C VAL A 27 43.81 21.26 37.29
N ALA A 28 44.57 20.82 38.30
CA ALA A 28 44.59 21.49 39.59
C ALA A 28 44.97 22.96 39.49
N VAL A 29 44.19 23.81 40.15
CA VAL A 29 44.46 25.25 40.23
C VAL A 29 45.49 25.54 41.31
N THR A 30 46.47 26.36 40.99
CA THR A 30 47.48 26.86 41.91
C THR A 30 47.44 28.40 41.95
N MET A 31 47.73 29.02 43.09
CA MET A 31 47.65 30.43 43.24
C MET A 31 49.00 30.98 43.69
N THR A 32 49.42 32.15 43.12
CA THR A 32 50.63 32.84 43.45
C THR A 32 50.31 34.27 43.86
N GLU A 33 51.06 34.80 44.86
CA GLU A 33 50.96 36.16 45.32
C GLU A 33 52.05 37.03 44.69
N THR A 34 51.71 38.25 44.30
CA THR A 34 52.65 39.28 43.86
C THR A 34 52.36 40.58 44.62
N ALA A 35 53.36 41.10 45.39
CA ALA A 35 53.29 42.42 46.01
C ALA A 35 53.62 43.50 44.98
N ASN A 36 52.73 44.46 44.81
CA ASN A 36 52.86 45.54 43.84
C ASN A 36 53.55 46.79 44.47
N SER A 37 54.14 47.61 43.64
CA SER A 37 54.88 48.84 44.10
C SER A 37 53.95 49.91 44.67
N ASP A 38 52.66 49.86 44.46
CA ASP A 38 51.64 50.76 45.00
C ASP A 38 51.08 50.31 46.35
N GLY A 39 51.53 49.12 46.85
CA GLY A 39 51.11 48.54 48.10
C GLY A 39 49.90 47.58 47.98
N SER A 40 49.44 47.36 46.81
CA SER A 40 48.40 46.29 46.53
C SER A 40 49.02 44.92 46.41
N PHE A 41 48.20 43.89 46.58
CA PHE A 41 48.58 42.49 46.35
C PHE A 41 47.74 41.91 45.25
N THR A 42 48.37 41.23 44.27
CA THR A 42 47.71 40.51 43.21
C THR A 42 47.90 38.99 43.42
N TYR A 43 46.79 38.27 43.48
CA TYR A 43 46.73 36.80 43.57
C TYR A 43 46.32 36.26 42.19
N THR A 44 47.23 35.56 41.54
CA THR A 44 47.00 34.95 40.22
C THR A 44 46.82 33.45 40.38
N ALA A 45 45.68 32.98 39.99
CA ALA A 45 45.36 31.56 39.94
C ALA A 45 45.53 31.00 38.52
N THR A 46 46.21 29.85 38.38
CA THR A 46 46.46 29.20 37.11
C THR A 46 46.23 27.68 37.21
N ALA A 47 45.76 27.09 36.14
CA ALA A 47 45.71 25.63 35.93
C ALA A 47 46.81 25.24 34.91
N GLY A 48 47.91 24.69 35.42
CA GLY A 48 49.14 24.57 34.62
C GLY A 48 49.65 25.94 34.17
N THR A 49 49.59 26.24 32.87
CA THR A 49 49.97 27.55 32.31
C THR A 49 48.79 28.47 31.96
N ASN A 50 47.57 27.97 32.11
CA ASN A 50 46.35 28.69 31.73
C ASN A 50 45.88 29.57 32.88
N PRO A 51 45.58 30.86 32.69
CA PRO A 51 45.02 31.71 33.72
C PRO A 51 43.59 31.29 34.04
N VAL A 52 43.22 31.32 35.33
CA VAL A 52 41.88 30.96 35.81
C VAL A 52 41.18 32.16 36.39
N PHE A 53 41.84 32.88 37.32
CA PHE A 53 41.35 34.15 37.84
C PHE A 53 42.48 35.00 38.44
N THR A 54 42.22 36.28 38.58
CA THR A 54 43.05 37.20 39.38
C THR A 54 42.19 37.88 40.45
N LEU A 55 42.76 38.03 41.63
CA LEU A 55 42.20 38.84 42.71
C LEU A 55 43.26 39.92 43.10
N THR A 56 42.92 41.18 42.96
CA THR A 56 43.78 42.32 43.45
C THR A 56 43.15 42.95 44.66
N VAL A 57 43.91 43.11 45.75
CA VAL A 57 43.46 43.71 46.97
C VAL A 57 44.31 45.00 47.18
N ASN A 58 43.65 46.16 47.29
CA ASN A 58 44.27 47.46 47.33
C ASN A 58 44.47 47.94 48.76
N PRO A 59 45.44 48.91 48.99
CA PRO A 59 45.72 49.48 50.31
C PRO A 59 44.55 50.27 50.94
N ASP A 60 43.57 50.66 50.14
CA ASP A 60 42.35 51.33 50.58
C ASP A 60 41.22 50.37 50.98
N GLY A 61 41.48 49.05 50.88
CA GLY A 61 40.52 48.02 51.18
C GLY A 61 39.58 47.69 50.04
N SER A 62 39.69 48.32 48.88
CA SER A 62 39.00 47.93 47.69
C SER A 62 39.63 46.67 47.06
N TYR A 63 38.85 45.85 46.31
CA TYR A 63 39.37 44.69 45.64
C TYR A 63 38.70 44.53 44.28
N ASN A 64 39.40 43.83 43.40
CA ASN A 64 38.91 43.47 42.09
C ASN A 64 39.15 41.95 41.82
N PHE A 65 38.10 41.24 41.47
CA PHE A 65 38.20 39.88 41.03
C PHE A 65 37.90 39.82 39.53
N THR A 66 38.75 39.14 38.77
CA THR A 66 38.57 38.89 37.34
C THR A 66 38.63 37.36 37.08
N LEU A 67 37.55 36.78 36.56
CA LEU A 67 37.53 35.41 36.07
C LEU A 67 38.12 35.40 34.64
N GLU A 68 39.11 34.53 34.37
CA GLU A 68 39.87 34.48 33.12
C GLU A 68 39.77 33.10 32.44
N GLY A 69 39.35 32.04 33.15
CA GLY A 69 39.19 30.68 32.66
C GLY A 69 38.05 29.96 33.35
N ALA A 70 37.64 28.82 32.77
CA ALA A 70 36.65 27.96 33.34
C ALA A 70 37.10 27.40 34.70
N ILE A 71 36.17 27.14 35.59
CA ILE A 71 36.37 26.45 36.86
C ILE A 71 35.41 25.28 36.92
N ASP A 72 35.93 24.08 37.19
CA ASP A 72 35.12 22.88 37.28
C ASP A 72 34.21 22.98 38.53
N HIS A 73 32.91 22.79 38.33
CA HIS A 73 31.91 22.75 39.41
C HIS A 73 31.67 21.29 39.86
N ALA A 74 30.99 21.11 40.97
CA ALA A 74 30.54 19.79 41.34
C ALA A 74 29.32 19.43 40.48
N ALA A 75 29.23 18.23 39.95
CA ALA A 75 28.13 17.77 39.13
C ALA A 75 26.75 18.15 39.72
N ASN A 76 25.89 18.76 38.90
CA ASN A 76 24.58 19.32 39.28
C ASN A 76 24.66 20.51 40.29
N SER A 77 25.73 21.26 40.28
CA SER A 77 25.89 22.46 41.12
C SER A 77 26.06 23.70 40.25
N ASP A 78 25.05 24.56 40.19
CA ASP A 78 25.03 25.77 39.37
C ASP A 78 25.91 26.91 39.91
N SER A 79 26.65 26.72 41.02
CA SER A 79 27.48 27.75 41.60
C SER A 79 28.54 27.22 42.57
N LEU A 80 29.70 27.88 42.56
CA LEU A 80 30.81 27.67 43.49
C LEU A 80 31.13 28.98 44.21
N THR A 81 31.29 28.93 45.54
CA THR A 81 31.74 30.11 46.29
C THR A 81 33.17 29.92 46.80
N LEU A 82 34.08 30.73 46.27
CA LEU A 82 35.45 30.85 46.74
C LEU A 82 35.50 31.86 47.88
N ASN A 83 36.16 31.50 48.99
CA ASN A 83 36.31 32.35 50.18
C ASN A 83 37.76 32.76 50.31
N PHE A 84 38.03 34.08 50.24
CA PHE A 84 39.35 34.65 50.38
C PHE A 84 39.47 35.37 51.76
N PRO A 85 40.02 34.72 52.79
CA PRO A 85 40.26 35.34 54.09
C PRO A 85 41.36 36.42 53.97
N ILE A 86 41.03 37.62 54.34
CA ILE A 86 41.95 38.77 54.31
C ILE A 86 42.34 39.14 55.72
N THR A 87 43.63 39.27 55.96
CA THR A 87 44.21 39.87 57.18
C THR A 87 44.46 41.37 56.95
N VAL A 88 43.95 42.19 57.83
CA VAL A 88 44.10 43.62 57.85
C VAL A 88 45.08 43.96 58.96
N THR A 89 46.15 44.66 58.65
CA THR A 89 47.21 45.04 59.60
C THR A 89 47.28 46.54 59.72
N ASP A 90 47.36 47.06 60.93
CA ASP A 90 47.56 48.48 61.20
C ASP A 90 49.04 48.83 61.39
N PHE A 91 49.36 50.14 61.77
CA PHE A 91 50.72 50.66 61.78
C PHE A 91 51.58 50.03 62.87
N ASP A 92 51.05 49.66 64.01
CA ASP A 92 51.79 49.02 65.10
C ASP A 92 51.77 47.50 65.12
N GLY A 93 51.10 46.92 64.11
CA GLY A 93 51.10 45.47 63.80
C GLY A 93 49.92 44.70 64.34
N ASP A 94 48.90 45.35 64.90
CA ASP A 94 47.66 44.69 65.29
C ASP A 94 46.87 44.23 64.05
N THR A 95 46.23 43.10 64.20
CA THR A 95 45.53 42.45 63.04
C THR A 95 44.08 42.16 63.30
N THR A 96 43.26 42.26 62.24
CA THR A 96 41.90 41.75 62.21
C THR A 96 41.68 41.06 60.88
N SER A 97 40.63 40.22 60.79
CA SER A 97 40.36 39.45 59.55
C SER A 97 38.93 39.62 59.05
N ALA A 98 38.77 39.46 57.75
CA ALA A 98 37.49 39.42 57.04
C ALA A 98 37.60 38.42 55.91
N VAL A 99 36.48 38.07 55.29
CA VAL A 99 36.42 37.12 54.12
C VAL A 99 35.81 37.87 52.96
N ILE A 100 36.45 37.79 51.78
CA ILE A 100 35.87 38.18 50.52
C ILE A 100 35.22 36.90 49.90
N PRO A 101 33.90 36.82 49.89
CA PRO A 101 33.21 35.71 49.15
C PRO A 101 33.09 36.09 47.68
N VAL A 102 33.46 35.20 46.79
CA VAL A 102 33.25 35.31 45.34
C VAL A 102 32.45 34.11 44.89
N THR A 103 31.24 34.34 44.41
CA THR A 103 30.39 33.27 43.84
C THR A 103 30.56 33.29 42.33
N ILE A 104 30.87 32.14 41.78
CA ILE A 104 31.00 31.86 40.35
C ILE A 104 29.80 30.99 39.96
N THR A 105 29.09 31.42 38.92
CA THR A 105 27.94 30.69 38.39
C THR A 105 28.41 29.85 37.22
N ASP A 106 27.94 28.63 37.15
CA ASP A 106 28.25 27.69 36.09
C ASP A 106 27.51 28.02 34.79
N ASP A 107 28.09 27.59 33.66
CA ASP A 107 27.57 27.78 32.32
C ASP A 107 27.35 26.42 31.64
N GLN A 108 26.09 25.97 31.61
CA GLN A 108 25.68 24.66 31.12
C GLN A 108 25.65 24.58 29.59
N PRO A 109 25.88 23.38 28.99
CA PRO A 109 25.76 23.21 27.56
C PRO A 109 24.31 23.35 27.09
N THR A 110 24.10 23.73 25.81
CA THR A 110 22.76 23.81 25.22
C THR A 110 22.77 23.24 23.79
N ILE A 111 21.90 22.23 23.51
CA ILE A 111 21.73 21.69 22.17
C ILE A 111 20.66 22.50 21.42
N THR A 112 20.98 22.90 20.18
CA THR A 112 20.06 23.62 19.29
C THR A 112 20.10 23.06 17.88
N ASN A 113 19.09 23.40 17.05
CA ASN A 113 19.06 23.09 15.62
C ASN A 113 19.32 21.61 15.31
N VAL A 114 18.54 20.71 15.89
CA VAL A 114 18.61 19.28 15.54
C VAL A 114 17.94 19.09 14.18
N GLU A 115 18.68 18.56 13.20
CA GLU A 115 18.16 18.22 11.88
C GLU A 115 17.30 16.97 11.96
N ALA A 116 16.18 16.92 11.23
CA ALA A 116 15.39 15.71 11.06
C ALA A 116 15.93 14.90 9.87
N ILE A 117 15.85 13.58 9.98
CA ILE A 117 16.19 12.63 8.91
C ILE A 117 14.92 11.94 8.43
N SER A 118 14.85 11.65 7.13
CA SER A 118 13.87 10.77 6.53
C SER A 118 14.57 9.72 5.67
N VAL A 119 14.17 8.46 5.80
CA VAL A 119 14.60 7.33 4.98
C VAL A 119 13.36 6.59 4.50
N ASP A 120 13.46 5.91 3.35
CA ASP A 120 12.38 5.18 2.74
C ASP A 120 12.71 3.68 2.69
N GLU A 121 11.75 2.83 3.02
CA GLU A 121 11.92 1.38 2.95
C GLU A 121 11.93 0.84 1.54
N ASP A 122 11.40 1.62 0.56
CA ASP A 122 11.42 1.25 -0.85
C ASP A 122 12.85 1.15 -1.42
N ASP A 123 13.83 1.76 -0.73
CA ASP A 123 15.26 1.68 -1.04
C ASP A 123 15.98 0.43 -0.47
N LEU A 124 15.32 -0.36 0.39
CA LEU A 124 15.93 -1.53 1.03
C LEU A 124 16.46 -2.54 0.00
N ALA A 125 17.75 -2.90 0.12
CA ALA A 125 18.43 -3.78 -0.83
C ALA A 125 17.75 -5.16 -0.93
N ASN A 126 17.35 -5.57 -2.13
CA ASN A 126 16.71 -6.84 -2.53
C ASN A 126 15.24 -7.02 -2.09
N ILE A 127 14.67 -6.12 -1.31
CA ILE A 127 13.28 -6.20 -0.83
C ILE A 127 12.47 -4.95 -1.18
N GLY A 128 13.09 -3.75 -1.16
CA GLY A 128 12.44 -2.51 -1.50
C GLY A 128 11.97 -2.42 -2.96
N SER A 129 10.92 -1.68 -3.20
CA SER A 129 10.23 -1.57 -4.49
C SER A 129 10.93 -0.63 -5.49
N ASP A 130 11.67 0.38 -5.00
CA ASP A 130 12.38 1.37 -5.83
C ASP A 130 13.69 1.82 -5.16
N GLN A 131 14.83 1.30 -5.60
CA GLN A 131 16.15 1.53 -5.00
C GLN A 131 16.85 2.75 -5.61
N ASN A 132 16.27 3.93 -5.46
CA ASN A 132 16.77 5.16 -6.08
C ASN A 132 17.41 6.17 -5.11
N ASP A 133 17.19 6.04 -3.80
CA ASP A 133 17.67 6.96 -2.77
C ASP A 133 18.66 6.31 -1.79
N SER A 134 19.08 7.01 -0.77
CA SER A 134 20.09 6.54 0.19
C SER A 134 19.46 6.11 1.51
N LEU A 135 19.68 4.87 1.91
CA LEU A 135 19.32 4.35 3.23
C LEU A 135 20.20 4.90 4.37
N SER A 136 21.30 5.58 4.05
CA SER A 136 22.24 6.12 5.03
C SER A 136 22.31 7.65 4.91
N ILE A 137 21.76 8.35 5.90
CA ILE A 137 21.61 9.80 5.91
C ILE A 137 22.38 10.39 7.09
N ASP A 138 23.15 11.44 6.79
CA ASP A 138 23.84 12.25 7.80
C ASP A 138 22.93 13.39 8.28
N GLY A 139 23.01 13.69 9.58
CA GLY A 139 22.38 14.84 10.21
C GLY A 139 23.33 15.55 11.17
N GLN A 140 22.94 16.72 11.62
CA GLN A 140 23.73 17.57 12.49
C GLN A 140 22.87 18.23 13.57
N PHE A 141 23.38 18.33 14.77
CA PHE A 141 22.88 19.28 15.76
C PHE A 141 23.99 20.27 16.18
N THR A 142 23.58 21.43 16.60
CA THR A 142 24.50 22.47 17.07
C THR A 142 24.46 22.53 18.58
N THR A 143 25.64 22.61 19.24
CA THR A 143 25.74 22.75 20.68
C THR A 143 26.50 24.02 21.04
N THR A 144 25.91 24.85 21.90
CA THR A 144 26.68 25.83 22.66
C THR A 144 27.34 25.09 23.81
N GLN A 145 28.67 25.06 23.84
CA GLN A 145 29.42 24.11 24.67
C GLN A 145 29.55 24.54 26.13
N GLY A 146 29.18 25.80 26.47
CA GLY A 146 29.52 26.35 27.77
C GLY A 146 31.02 26.64 27.92
N SER A 147 31.45 26.97 29.13
CA SER A 147 32.84 27.21 29.48
C SER A 147 33.64 25.89 29.60
N ASP A 148 32.96 24.81 29.98
CA ASP A 148 33.60 23.52 30.31
C ASP A 148 33.57 22.49 29.18
N ARG A 149 33.16 22.88 28.02
CA ARG A 149 33.04 22.07 26.80
C ARG A 149 32.36 20.69 26.98
N VAL A 150 31.58 20.32 26.02
CA VAL A 150 30.94 18.97 25.96
C VAL A 150 32.01 17.90 25.75
N VAL A 151 31.90 16.82 26.52
CA VAL A 151 32.79 15.65 26.48
C VAL A 151 32.09 14.37 25.99
N SER A 152 30.76 14.35 25.90
CA SER A 152 30.03 13.23 25.30
C SER A 152 28.66 13.63 24.79
N TYR A 153 28.22 12.91 23.76
CA TYR A 153 26.83 12.85 23.28
C TYR A 153 26.39 11.40 23.27
N GLN A 154 25.33 11.08 24.03
CA GLN A 154 24.82 9.73 24.17
C GLN A 154 23.29 9.73 24.09
N LEU A 155 22.66 8.59 23.73
CA LEU A 155 21.23 8.44 23.93
C LEU A 155 20.91 8.38 25.43
N ASP A 156 19.75 8.95 25.79
CA ASP A 156 19.19 8.76 27.13
C ASP A 156 18.72 7.31 27.31
N THR A 157 19.50 6.53 28.01
CA THR A 157 19.21 5.10 28.27
C THR A 157 18.03 4.87 29.23
N SER A 158 17.47 5.94 29.82
CA SER A 158 16.24 5.85 30.60
C SER A 158 14.99 5.70 29.72
N VAL A 159 15.10 5.98 28.42
CA VAL A 159 14.06 5.86 27.42
C VAL A 159 14.38 4.69 26.49
N ASP A 160 13.47 3.71 26.41
CA ASP A 160 13.54 2.65 25.42
C ASP A 160 12.94 3.12 24.10
N VAL A 161 13.80 3.56 23.18
CA VAL A 161 13.41 4.16 21.88
C VAL A 161 12.85 3.14 20.89
N VAL A 162 13.04 1.84 21.15
CA VAL A 162 12.50 0.72 20.34
C VAL A 162 11.37 -0.02 21.02
N ALA A 163 10.84 0.52 22.12
CA ALA A 163 9.76 -0.11 22.88
C ALA A 163 8.52 -0.36 22.01
N GLY A 164 8.15 -1.62 21.82
CA GLY A 164 7.01 -2.03 21.01
C GLY A 164 7.26 -2.02 19.50
N LEU A 165 8.48 -1.67 19.05
CA LEU A 165 8.88 -1.76 17.65
C LEU A 165 9.10 -3.22 17.27
N THR A 166 8.60 -3.61 16.10
CA THR A 166 8.80 -4.94 15.51
C THR A 166 9.33 -4.82 14.08
N SER A 167 9.91 -5.88 13.58
CA SER A 167 10.35 -6.08 12.20
C SER A 167 9.97 -7.48 11.80
N GLN A 168 9.09 -7.60 10.81
CA GLN A 168 8.47 -8.87 10.40
C GLN A 168 7.93 -9.68 11.60
N GLY A 169 7.22 -8.99 12.50
CA GLY A 169 6.62 -9.54 13.72
C GLY A 169 7.57 -9.85 14.86
N ASN A 170 8.89 -9.70 14.69
CA ASN A 170 9.88 -9.96 15.72
C ASN A 170 10.23 -8.67 16.48
N PRO A 171 10.31 -8.70 17.84
CA PRO A 171 10.66 -7.52 18.62
C PRO A 171 12.06 -6.99 18.26
N VAL A 172 12.16 -5.66 18.08
CA VAL A 172 13.43 -4.98 17.87
C VAL A 172 14.12 -4.76 19.22
N THR A 173 15.42 -5.00 19.26
CA THR A 173 16.30 -4.72 20.41
C THR A 173 17.41 -3.78 20.01
N LEU A 174 17.82 -2.85 20.90
CA LEU A 174 18.87 -1.87 20.66
C LEU A 174 20.11 -2.17 21.50
N ILE A 175 21.28 -2.13 20.88
CA ILE A 175 22.58 -2.33 21.54
C ILE A 175 23.45 -1.09 21.34
N GLU A 176 23.91 -0.50 22.45
CA GLU A 176 24.88 0.61 22.47
C GLU A 176 26.31 0.08 22.48
N THR A 177 27.18 0.76 21.75
CA THR A 177 28.63 0.52 21.74
C THR A 177 29.38 1.86 21.76
N ALA A 178 30.23 2.06 22.76
CA ALA A 178 31.17 3.18 22.80
C ALA A 178 32.36 2.91 21.87
N ASN A 179 32.65 3.82 20.95
CA ASN A 179 33.74 3.68 19.99
C ASN A 179 35.03 4.35 20.50
N PRO A 180 36.22 3.91 20.03
CA PRO A 180 37.51 4.49 20.48
C PRO A 180 37.71 5.96 20.11
N ASP A 181 36.94 6.50 19.15
CA ASP A 181 36.98 7.90 18.71
C ASP A 181 36.05 8.80 19.53
N GLY A 182 35.36 8.25 20.53
CA GLY A 182 34.41 8.94 21.39
C GLY A 182 32.99 9.01 20.87
N SER A 183 32.72 8.46 19.67
CA SER A 183 31.36 8.31 19.16
C SER A 183 30.64 7.12 19.82
N PHE A 184 29.32 7.09 19.69
CA PHE A 184 28.49 5.98 20.13
C PHE A 184 27.71 5.42 18.93
N SER A 185 27.70 4.08 18.83
CA SER A 185 26.92 3.34 17.84
C SER A 185 25.78 2.61 18.54
N TYR A 186 24.57 2.75 18.00
CA TYR A 186 23.34 2.13 18.45
C TYR A 186 22.83 1.23 17.34
N VAL A 187 22.93 -0.08 17.53
CA VAL A 187 22.52 -1.10 16.53
C VAL A 187 21.22 -1.73 16.96
N ALA A 188 20.20 -1.59 16.14
CA ALA A 188 18.90 -2.23 16.30
C ALA A 188 18.84 -3.53 15.49
N ALA A 189 18.32 -4.59 16.11
CA ALA A 189 18.17 -5.89 15.44
C ALA A 189 16.91 -6.62 15.92
N ALA A 190 16.29 -7.39 15.00
CA ALA A 190 15.16 -8.28 15.28
C ALA A 190 15.54 -9.70 14.87
N ASP A 191 15.42 -10.66 15.80
CA ASP A 191 15.82 -12.08 15.63
C ASP A 191 17.22 -12.25 15.00
N GLY A 192 18.17 -11.32 15.37
CA GLY A 192 19.55 -11.31 14.89
C GLY A 192 19.78 -10.68 13.52
N ASN A 193 18.74 -10.23 12.84
CA ASN A 193 18.82 -9.45 11.60
C ASN A 193 18.94 -7.95 11.92
N PRO A 194 19.85 -7.21 11.27
CA PRO A 194 19.95 -5.78 11.47
C PRO A 194 18.70 -5.06 10.94
N VAL A 195 18.24 -4.05 11.68
CA VAL A 195 17.10 -3.21 11.32
C VAL A 195 17.54 -1.78 11.03
N PHE A 196 18.30 -1.18 11.95
CA PHE A 196 18.94 0.12 11.71
C PHE A 196 20.18 0.33 12.57
N THR A 197 21.01 1.27 12.17
CA THR A 197 22.15 1.74 12.96
C THR A 197 22.11 3.26 13.06
N LEU A 198 22.22 3.80 14.29
CA LEU A 198 22.44 5.22 14.56
C LEU A 198 23.86 5.41 15.14
N VAL A 199 24.65 6.30 14.56
CA VAL A 199 25.98 6.69 15.07
C VAL A 199 25.95 8.16 15.46
N VAL A 200 26.28 8.50 16.71
CA VAL A 200 26.35 9.87 17.22
C VAL A 200 27.81 10.21 17.51
N LYS A 201 28.34 11.31 16.93
CA LYS A 201 29.75 11.69 17.00
C LYS A 201 29.98 12.90 17.90
N MET A 202 31.23 13.07 18.34
CA MET A 202 31.68 14.17 19.24
C MET A 202 31.57 15.57 18.63
N ASP A 203 31.45 15.70 17.31
CA ASP A 203 31.27 16.98 16.63
C ASP A 203 29.80 17.38 16.46
N GLY A 204 28.87 16.60 17.02
CA GLY A 204 27.43 16.80 16.90
C GLY A 204 26.83 16.29 15.59
N SER A 205 27.62 15.66 14.71
CA SER A 205 27.10 14.95 13.56
C SER A 205 26.57 13.59 13.96
N TYR A 206 25.57 13.12 13.25
CA TYR A 206 25.04 11.76 13.39
C TYR A 206 24.71 11.17 12.03
N ASN A 207 24.75 9.86 11.95
CA ASN A 207 24.37 9.11 10.76
C ASN A 207 23.34 8.05 11.15
N PHE A 208 22.24 8.01 10.42
CA PHE A 208 21.26 6.94 10.53
C PHE A 208 21.30 6.10 9.26
N THR A 209 21.33 4.78 9.40
CA THR A 209 21.28 3.83 8.29
C THR A 209 20.15 2.84 8.54
N LEU A 210 19.19 2.76 7.62
CA LEU A 210 18.17 1.72 7.60
C LEU A 210 18.76 0.46 6.94
N GLU A 211 18.58 -0.72 7.57
CA GLU A 211 19.19 -1.98 7.14
C GLU A 211 18.17 -3.10 6.94
N GLY A 212 16.95 -2.94 7.46
CA GLY A 212 15.85 -3.90 7.34
C GLY A 212 14.50 -3.24 7.57
N PRO A 213 13.40 -3.93 7.23
CA PRO A 213 12.05 -3.39 7.35
C PRO A 213 11.62 -3.22 8.82
N ILE A 214 10.72 -2.29 9.05
CA ILE A 214 10.09 -2.03 10.34
C ILE A 214 8.59 -2.11 10.16
N ASP A 215 7.90 -2.89 11.00
CA ASP A 215 6.45 -3.01 10.90
C ASP A 215 5.78 -1.67 11.25
N HIS A 216 4.97 -1.16 10.34
CA HIS A 216 4.22 0.08 10.52
C HIS A 216 2.82 -0.20 11.11
N ALA A 217 2.13 0.81 11.60
CA ALA A 217 0.75 0.65 12.02
C ALA A 217 -0.16 0.64 10.79
N ILE A 218 -1.16 -0.23 10.76
CA ILE A 218 -2.11 -0.37 9.64
C ILE A 218 -2.61 1.01 9.16
N ASN A 219 -2.45 1.29 7.88
CA ASN A 219 -2.75 2.56 7.21
C ASN A 219 -1.88 3.76 7.69
N SER A 220 -0.68 3.52 8.17
CA SER A 220 0.30 4.56 8.50
C SER A 220 1.47 4.49 7.54
N ASP A 221 1.59 5.48 6.67
CA ASP A 221 2.65 5.57 5.66
C ASP A 221 3.99 6.05 6.23
N GLU A 222 4.03 6.41 7.52
CA GLU A 222 5.23 6.95 8.16
C GLU A 222 5.32 6.51 9.63
N LEU A 223 6.52 6.19 10.06
CA LEU A 223 6.89 5.96 11.45
C LEU A 223 7.99 6.94 11.85
N THR A 224 7.79 7.71 12.94
CA THR A 224 8.83 8.58 13.47
C THR A 224 9.44 8.00 14.73
N LEU A 225 10.71 7.61 14.66
CA LEU A 225 11.53 7.25 15.81
C LEU A 225 12.15 8.52 16.42
N ASN A 226 12.03 8.67 17.73
CA ASN A 226 12.56 9.80 18.46
C ASN A 226 13.72 9.34 19.35
N PHE A 227 14.94 9.75 19.01
CA PHE A 227 16.16 9.41 19.76
C PHE A 227 16.54 10.55 20.69
N PRO A 228 16.20 10.49 22.00
CA PRO A 228 16.63 11.50 22.96
C PRO A 228 18.13 11.38 23.19
N ILE A 229 18.87 12.48 22.97
CA ILE A 229 20.31 12.58 23.21
C ILE A 229 20.58 13.45 24.43
N ILE A 230 21.64 13.11 25.17
CA ILE A 230 22.18 13.88 26.27
C ILE A 230 23.59 14.35 25.89
N ALA A 231 23.83 15.66 25.94
CA ALA A 231 25.16 16.22 25.94
C ALA A 231 25.62 16.35 27.42
N THR A 232 26.82 15.87 27.70
CA THR A 232 27.46 16.02 29.02
C THR A 232 28.74 16.80 28.85
N ASP A 233 28.95 17.85 29.67
CA ASP A 233 30.20 18.61 29.68
C ASP A 233 31.24 18.00 30.62
N PHE A 234 32.36 18.72 30.81
CA PHE A 234 33.52 18.17 31.49
C PHE A 234 33.29 17.91 32.99
N ASP A 235 32.53 18.75 33.67
CA ASP A 235 32.25 18.59 35.10
C ASP A 235 30.92 17.84 35.40
N GLY A 236 30.19 17.45 34.34
CA GLY A 236 29.09 16.51 34.43
C GLY A 236 27.70 17.14 34.31
N ASP A 237 27.61 18.40 33.96
CA ASP A 237 26.33 19.02 33.66
C ASP A 237 25.77 18.56 32.31
N THR A 238 24.47 18.53 32.22
CA THR A 238 23.82 17.89 31.08
C THR A 238 22.70 18.71 30.45
N THR A 239 22.57 18.59 29.16
CA THR A 239 21.40 19.07 28.40
C THR A 239 20.90 17.99 27.48
N SER A 240 19.61 18.02 27.11
CA SER A 240 19.01 17.02 26.25
C SER A 240 18.30 17.63 25.03
N ALA A 241 18.25 16.86 23.96
CA ALA A 241 17.47 17.15 22.75
C ALA A 241 16.99 15.82 22.12
N THR A 242 16.22 15.88 21.05
CA THR A 242 15.72 14.69 20.35
C THR A 242 16.10 14.73 18.89
N ILE A 243 16.67 13.65 18.36
CA ILE A 243 16.88 13.42 16.93
C ILE A 243 15.62 12.73 16.40
N PRO A 244 14.81 13.37 15.55
CA PRO A 244 13.68 12.73 14.90
C PRO A 244 14.14 12.06 13.61
N VAL A 245 13.79 10.78 13.45
CA VAL A 245 14.01 10.01 12.23
C VAL A 245 12.66 9.48 11.75
N THR A 246 12.26 9.88 10.54
CA THR A 246 11.05 9.39 9.89
C THR A 246 11.43 8.26 8.94
N ILE A 247 10.73 7.16 9.02
CA ILE A 247 10.83 6.00 8.14
C ILE A 247 9.52 5.94 7.35
N VAL A 248 9.63 5.94 6.03
CA VAL A 248 8.50 5.85 5.10
C VAL A 248 8.30 4.39 4.74
N ASP A 249 7.05 3.94 4.73
CA ASP A 249 6.65 2.57 4.46
C ASP A 249 6.65 2.25 2.97
N ASP A 250 7.06 1.03 2.59
CA ASP A 250 7.05 0.50 1.22
C ASP A 250 5.90 -0.48 1.00
N LYS A 251 4.80 0.00 0.43
CA LYS A 251 3.56 -0.75 0.20
C LYS A 251 3.63 -1.70 -1.00
N PRO A 252 2.87 -2.79 -0.98
CA PRO A 252 2.77 -3.66 -2.13
C PRO A 252 2.07 -2.95 -3.30
N VAL A 253 2.50 -3.22 -4.55
CA VAL A 253 1.85 -2.68 -5.76
C VAL A 253 1.63 -3.79 -6.78
N ILE A 254 0.36 -4.07 -7.13
CA ILE A 254 0.04 -4.97 -8.24
C ILE A 254 0.24 -4.20 -9.55
N THR A 255 1.21 -4.61 -10.38
CA THR A 255 1.63 -3.88 -11.58
C THR A 255 1.07 -4.46 -12.88
N ASN A 256 0.74 -5.74 -12.90
CA ASN A 256 0.15 -6.42 -14.06
C ASN A 256 -0.76 -7.55 -13.61
N VAL A 257 -1.80 -7.81 -14.37
CA VAL A 257 -2.74 -8.93 -14.18
C VAL A 257 -2.98 -9.58 -15.54
N ASP A 258 -2.76 -10.88 -15.65
CA ASP A 258 -3.07 -11.61 -16.88
C ASP A 258 -4.59 -11.69 -17.07
N ALA A 259 -5.06 -11.46 -18.28
CA ALA A 259 -6.46 -11.69 -18.63
C ALA A 259 -6.70 -13.17 -18.97
N ILE A 260 -7.87 -13.69 -18.59
CA ILE A 260 -8.31 -15.04 -18.94
C ILE A 260 -9.43 -14.96 -19.97
N GLN A 261 -9.43 -15.89 -20.92
CA GLN A 261 -10.54 -16.15 -21.82
C GLN A 261 -10.83 -17.66 -21.82
N VAL A 262 -12.10 -18.02 -21.70
CA VAL A 262 -12.62 -19.39 -21.83
C VAL A 262 -13.83 -19.38 -22.75
N ASP A 263 -14.12 -20.50 -23.39
CA ASP A 263 -15.22 -20.65 -24.32
C ASP A 263 -16.22 -21.68 -23.79
N GLU A 264 -17.51 -21.39 -23.91
CA GLU A 264 -18.58 -22.31 -23.51
C GLU A 264 -18.74 -23.48 -24.47
N ASP A 265 -18.24 -23.35 -25.72
CA ASP A 265 -18.27 -24.44 -26.68
C ASP A 265 -17.42 -25.64 -26.25
N ASP A 266 -16.50 -25.46 -25.31
CA ASP A 266 -15.67 -26.51 -24.69
C ASP A 266 -16.34 -27.21 -23.50
N LEU A 267 -17.51 -26.74 -23.03
CA LEU A 267 -18.17 -27.33 -21.85
C LEU A 267 -18.51 -28.83 -22.06
N THR A 268 -17.99 -29.67 -21.17
CA THR A 268 -18.09 -31.12 -21.27
C THR A 268 -19.55 -31.61 -21.31
N GLY A 269 -19.95 -32.17 -22.44
CA GLY A 269 -21.25 -32.82 -22.66
C GLY A 269 -22.38 -31.89 -23.09
N ILE A 270 -22.16 -30.59 -23.14
CA ILE A 270 -23.12 -29.59 -23.60
C ILE A 270 -22.52 -28.66 -24.67
N GLY A 271 -21.23 -28.35 -24.63
CA GLY A 271 -20.58 -27.50 -25.61
C GLY A 271 -20.49 -28.10 -27.01
N SER A 272 -20.47 -27.28 -28.03
CA SER A 272 -20.52 -27.66 -29.45
C SER A 272 -19.17 -28.11 -30.02
N ASP A 273 -18.04 -27.66 -29.45
CA ASP A 273 -16.68 -28.01 -29.92
C ASP A 273 -15.70 -28.08 -28.72
N GLN A 274 -15.32 -29.27 -28.30
CA GLN A 274 -14.49 -29.50 -27.10
C GLN A 274 -13.00 -29.58 -27.46
N ASN A 275 -12.42 -28.49 -27.97
CA ASN A 275 -11.04 -28.48 -28.46
C ASN A 275 -10.08 -27.63 -27.60
N ASP A 276 -10.58 -26.79 -26.71
CA ASP A 276 -9.78 -25.88 -25.87
C ASP A 276 -9.91 -26.20 -24.36
N ALA A 277 -9.23 -25.42 -23.52
CA ALA A 277 -9.17 -25.69 -22.10
C ALA A 277 -10.13 -24.80 -21.30
N LEU A 278 -11.03 -25.41 -20.54
CA LEU A 278 -11.92 -24.72 -19.60
C LEU A 278 -11.23 -24.22 -18.34
N SER A 279 -9.99 -24.63 -18.10
CA SER A 279 -9.20 -24.28 -16.91
C SER A 279 -7.92 -23.55 -17.32
N ILE A 280 -7.87 -22.26 -17.04
CA ILE A 280 -6.78 -21.36 -17.45
C ILE A 280 -6.09 -20.77 -16.23
N ASN A 281 -4.74 -20.75 -16.26
CA ASN A 281 -3.93 -20.10 -15.25
C ASN A 281 -3.59 -18.67 -15.65
N GLY A 282 -3.52 -17.79 -14.66
CA GLY A 282 -3.01 -16.42 -14.78
C GLY A 282 -2.07 -16.09 -13.63
N GLN A 283 -1.44 -14.93 -13.72
CA GLN A 283 -0.47 -14.45 -12.75
C GLN A 283 -0.64 -12.94 -12.54
N PHE A 284 -0.48 -12.46 -11.31
CA PHE A 284 -0.19 -11.05 -11.08
C PHE A 284 1.32 -10.83 -11.03
N ALA A 285 1.77 -9.68 -11.54
CA ALA A 285 3.08 -9.16 -11.19
C ALA A 285 2.87 -8.16 -10.03
N THR A 286 3.53 -8.38 -8.91
CA THR A 286 3.43 -7.53 -7.71
C THR A 286 4.83 -7.15 -7.26
N THR A 287 5.09 -5.84 -7.08
CA THR A 287 6.17 -5.39 -6.20
C THR A 287 5.69 -5.65 -4.77
N GLN A 288 6.49 -6.42 -4.03
CA GLN A 288 6.06 -7.00 -2.75
C GLN A 288 6.02 -5.99 -1.60
N GLY A 289 6.72 -4.84 -1.77
CA GLY A 289 7.06 -3.97 -0.65
C GLY A 289 8.14 -4.60 0.24
N SER A 290 8.63 -3.83 1.22
CA SER A 290 9.69 -4.27 2.14
C SER A 290 9.22 -5.40 3.07
N ASP A 291 7.94 -5.44 3.40
CA ASP A 291 7.32 -6.40 4.32
C ASP A 291 6.75 -7.65 3.65
N GLY A 292 6.72 -7.67 2.33
CA GLY A 292 6.27 -8.81 1.53
C GLY A 292 4.78 -9.11 1.62
N VAL A 293 4.16 -9.44 0.49
CA VAL A 293 2.73 -9.79 0.43
C VAL A 293 2.47 -11.12 1.12
N VAL A 294 1.52 -11.13 2.05
CA VAL A 294 1.11 -12.33 2.79
C VAL A 294 -0.19 -12.93 2.29
N SER A 295 -1.02 -12.17 1.54
CA SER A 295 -2.26 -12.71 0.97
C SER A 295 -2.73 -11.95 -0.26
N TYR A 296 -3.42 -12.69 -1.15
CA TYR A 296 -4.24 -12.16 -2.23
C TYR A 296 -5.65 -12.68 -2.05
N GLN A 297 -6.64 -11.78 -1.97
CA GLN A 297 -8.04 -12.14 -1.72
C GLN A 297 -8.98 -11.25 -2.56
N LEU A 298 -10.16 -11.75 -2.90
CA LEU A 298 -11.19 -10.89 -3.50
C LEU A 298 -11.61 -9.81 -2.50
N ASP A 299 -11.89 -8.62 -3.01
CA ASP A 299 -12.48 -7.54 -2.21
C ASP A 299 -13.85 -7.98 -1.71
N ALA A 300 -13.97 -8.17 -0.39
CA ALA A 300 -15.20 -8.61 0.27
C ALA A 300 -16.38 -7.63 0.10
N SER A 301 -16.12 -6.39 -0.34
CA SER A 301 -17.15 -5.39 -0.64
C SER A 301 -17.73 -5.56 -2.05
N ALA A 302 -17.09 -6.33 -2.92
CA ALA A 302 -17.49 -6.56 -4.29
C ALA A 302 -18.32 -7.85 -4.42
N ASP A 303 -19.29 -7.84 -5.33
CA ASP A 303 -20.03 -9.00 -5.75
C ASP A 303 -19.85 -9.20 -7.26
N PRO A 304 -18.80 -9.93 -7.68
CA PRO A 304 -18.49 -10.10 -9.10
C PRO A 304 -19.53 -10.95 -9.86
N VAL A 305 -20.46 -11.61 -9.16
CA VAL A 305 -21.57 -12.40 -9.75
C VAL A 305 -22.93 -11.70 -9.67
N ALA A 306 -22.95 -10.44 -9.25
CA ALA A 306 -24.20 -9.68 -9.11
C ALA A 306 -24.97 -9.61 -10.43
N GLY A 307 -26.21 -10.16 -10.43
CA GLY A 307 -27.09 -10.15 -11.60
C GLY A 307 -26.77 -11.23 -12.64
N LEU A 308 -25.74 -12.07 -12.43
CA LEU A 308 -25.47 -13.21 -13.30
C LEU A 308 -26.53 -14.31 -13.11
N THR A 309 -26.85 -14.97 -14.22
CA THR A 309 -27.68 -16.16 -14.24
C THR A 309 -27.02 -17.26 -15.07
N SER A 310 -27.42 -18.48 -14.81
CA SER A 310 -27.07 -19.69 -15.59
C SER A 310 -28.35 -20.47 -15.81
N GLN A 311 -28.76 -20.61 -17.05
CA GLN A 311 -30.04 -21.22 -17.46
C GLN A 311 -31.25 -20.59 -16.71
N GLY A 312 -31.25 -19.25 -16.57
CA GLY A 312 -32.27 -18.47 -15.88
C GLY A 312 -32.24 -18.55 -14.34
N ILE A 313 -31.27 -19.25 -13.75
CA ILE A 313 -31.10 -19.37 -12.28
C ILE A 313 -29.98 -18.46 -11.82
N ALA A 314 -30.26 -17.66 -10.79
CA ALA A 314 -29.27 -16.72 -10.23
C ALA A 314 -28.00 -17.45 -9.76
N VAL A 315 -26.84 -16.92 -10.14
CA VAL A 315 -25.53 -17.39 -9.71
C VAL A 315 -25.23 -16.83 -8.31
N THR A 316 -24.68 -17.67 -7.45
CA THR A 316 -24.19 -17.30 -6.13
C THR A 316 -22.75 -17.79 -5.96
N MET A 317 -21.90 -16.99 -5.30
CA MET A 317 -20.50 -17.33 -5.07
C MET A 317 -20.21 -17.53 -3.58
N THR A 318 -19.36 -18.49 -3.25
CA THR A 318 -18.89 -18.79 -1.89
C THR A 318 -17.37 -18.77 -1.86
N GLU A 319 -16.80 -18.18 -0.79
CA GLU A 319 -15.37 -18.18 -0.53
C GLU A 319 -14.99 -19.28 0.46
N THR A 320 -13.84 -19.90 0.24
CA THR A 320 -13.21 -20.85 1.16
C THR A 320 -11.73 -20.53 1.30
N ALA A 321 -11.28 -20.19 2.51
CA ALA A 321 -9.86 -20.08 2.82
C ALA A 321 -9.25 -21.48 2.97
N ASN A 322 -8.15 -21.74 2.25
CA ASN A 322 -7.46 -23.03 2.25
C ASN A 322 -6.29 -23.05 3.26
N PRO A 323 -5.87 -24.24 3.75
CA PRO A 323 -4.77 -24.35 4.72
C PRO A 323 -3.40 -23.91 4.19
N ASP A 324 -3.22 -23.81 2.88
CA ASP A 324 -2.00 -23.33 2.22
C ASP A 324 -1.98 -21.81 2.00
N GLY A 325 -3.02 -21.11 2.50
CA GLY A 325 -3.17 -19.65 2.38
C GLY A 325 -3.85 -19.19 1.09
N SER A 326 -4.17 -20.09 0.16
CA SER A 326 -4.95 -19.76 -1.03
C SER A 326 -6.44 -19.58 -0.71
N PHE A 327 -7.18 -18.94 -1.62
CA PHE A 327 -8.62 -18.80 -1.53
C PHE A 327 -9.30 -19.46 -2.74
N THR A 328 -10.37 -20.21 -2.47
CA THR A 328 -11.23 -20.80 -3.50
C THR A 328 -12.56 -20.09 -3.51
N TYR A 329 -12.96 -19.57 -4.67
CA TYR A 329 -14.24 -18.92 -4.94
C TYR A 329 -15.04 -19.82 -5.85
N GLN A 330 -16.11 -20.43 -5.34
CA GLN A 330 -16.97 -21.32 -6.10
C GLN A 330 -18.30 -20.66 -6.41
N ALA A 331 -18.64 -20.54 -7.69
CA ALA A 331 -19.92 -20.03 -8.18
C ALA A 331 -20.85 -21.20 -8.54
N THR A 332 -22.11 -21.09 -8.10
CA THR A 332 -23.14 -22.12 -8.35
C THR A 332 -24.48 -21.49 -8.71
N ALA A 333 -25.26 -22.19 -9.55
CA ALA A 333 -26.65 -21.85 -9.87
C ALA A 333 -27.56 -23.06 -9.57
N GLY A 334 -28.50 -22.90 -8.63
CA GLY A 334 -29.39 -23.98 -8.22
C GLY A 334 -28.68 -25.23 -7.68
N GLY A 335 -27.44 -25.09 -7.21
CA GLY A 335 -26.60 -26.19 -6.72
C GLY A 335 -25.69 -26.84 -7.76
N ASN A 336 -25.78 -26.43 -9.02
CA ASN A 336 -24.85 -26.84 -10.08
C ASN A 336 -23.64 -25.89 -10.09
N ALA A 337 -22.44 -26.42 -10.32
CA ALA A 337 -21.24 -25.63 -10.47
C ALA A 337 -21.30 -24.82 -11.78
N VAL A 338 -20.87 -23.57 -11.73
CA VAL A 338 -20.78 -22.65 -12.87
C VAL A 338 -19.33 -22.31 -13.17
N PHE A 339 -18.58 -21.88 -12.18
CA PHE A 339 -17.13 -21.69 -12.28
C PHE A 339 -16.46 -21.77 -10.93
N THR A 340 -15.15 -22.00 -10.95
CA THR A 340 -14.26 -21.91 -9.79
C THR A 340 -13.08 -20.99 -10.08
N LEU A 341 -12.80 -20.02 -9.20
CA LEU A 341 -11.59 -19.21 -9.21
C LEU A 341 -10.76 -19.56 -7.97
N ILE A 342 -9.48 -19.90 -8.15
CA ILE A 342 -8.52 -20.13 -7.07
C ILE A 342 -7.47 -19.02 -7.15
N VAL A 343 -7.18 -18.37 -6.03
CA VAL A 343 -6.16 -17.33 -5.92
C VAL A 343 -5.12 -17.79 -4.91
N ASN A 344 -3.85 -17.86 -5.32
CA ASN A 344 -2.74 -18.39 -4.52
C ASN A 344 -1.90 -17.27 -3.90
N VAL A 345 -1.18 -17.60 -2.81
CA VAL A 345 -0.30 -16.65 -2.09
C VAL A 345 0.92 -16.19 -2.90
N ASP A 346 1.27 -16.89 -3.97
CA ASP A 346 2.35 -16.52 -4.88
C ASP A 346 1.89 -15.60 -6.03
N GLY A 347 0.64 -15.14 -5.98
CA GLY A 347 0.03 -14.30 -7.00
C GLY A 347 -0.43 -15.04 -8.25
N SER A 348 -0.30 -16.36 -8.31
CA SER A 348 -0.93 -17.16 -9.37
C SER A 348 -2.42 -17.36 -9.11
N TYR A 349 -3.20 -17.49 -10.16
CA TYR A 349 -4.62 -17.83 -10.06
C TYR A 349 -5.02 -18.79 -11.17
N ASN A 350 -6.10 -19.53 -10.93
CA ASN A 350 -6.70 -20.45 -11.89
C ASN A 350 -8.19 -20.20 -11.96
N PHE A 351 -8.72 -20.00 -13.17
CA PHE A 351 -10.15 -19.95 -13.43
C PHE A 351 -10.55 -21.21 -14.18
N THR A 352 -11.63 -21.86 -13.75
CA THR A 352 -12.21 -23.03 -14.41
C THR A 352 -13.68 -22.79 -14.66
N LEU A 353 -14.12 -22.84 -15.92
CA LEU A 353 -15.52 -22.84 -16.31
C LEU A 353 -16.08 -24.24 -16.16
N GLU A 354 -17.24 -24.41 -15.49
CA GLU A 354 -17.86 -25.70 -15.16
C GLU A 354 -19.31 -25.83 -15.66
N GLY A 355 -19.92 -24.70 -16.01
CA GLY A 355 -21.29 -24.66 -16.53
C GLY A 355 -21.57 -23.36 -17.28
N PRO A 356 -22.67 -23.30 -18.07
CA PRO A 356 -22.97 -22.14 -18.90
C PRO A 356 -23.41 -20.94 -18.08
N LEU A 357 -23.22 -19.75 -18.64
CA LEU A 357 -23.68 -18.48 -18.14
C LEU A 357 -24.60 -17.82 -19.16
N ASP A 358 -25.71 -17.25 -18.70
CA ASP A 358 -26.63 -16.55 -19.62
C ASP A 358 -25.97 -15.25 -20.11
N HIS A 359 -25.86 -15.10 -21.42
CA HIS A 359 -25.31 -13.90 -22.06
C HIS A 359 -26.41 -12.87 -22.36
N ALA A 360 -26.05 -11.61 -22.53
CA ALA A 360 -27.00 -10.60 -22.97
C ALA A 360 -27.36 -10.84 -24.45
N ASN A 361 -28.61 -10.60 -24.82
CA ASN A 361 -29.07 -10.80 -26.18
C ASN A 361 -28.10 -10.25 -27.24
N ARG A 362 -27.58 -11.13 -28.12
CA ARG A 362 -26.64 -10.82 -29.20
C ARG A 362 -25.27 -10.36 -28.70
N SER A 363 -24.88 -10.77 -27.51
CA SER A 363 -23.53 -10.56 -27.00
C SER A 363 -22.78 -11.88 -27.05
N ASP A 364 -21.73 -11.93 -27.84
CA ASP A 364 -20.88 -13.12 -28.00
C ASP A 364 -19.85 -13.23 -26.86
N GLU A 365 -19.80 -12.27 -25.94
CA GLU A 365 -18.83 -12.24 -24.85
C GLU A 365 -19.46 -11.69 -23.55
N LEU A 366 -19.10 -12.30 -22.44
CA LEU A 366 -19.39 -11.87 -21.07
C LEU A 366 -18.09 -11.67 -20.34
N THR A 367 -17.85 -10.46 -19.81
CA THR A 367 -16.65 -10.18 -19.00
C THR A 367 -17.00 -10.13 -17.52
N LEU A 368 -16.41 -11.02 -16.74
CA LEU A 368 -16.43 -11.03 -15.29
C LEU A 368 -15.20 -10.27 -14.77
N ASN A 369 -15.39 -9.43 -13.77
CA ASN A 369 -14.34 -8.66 -13.14
C ASN A 369 -14.23 -9.08 -11.67
N PHE A 370 -13.08 -9.64 -11.29
CA PHE A 370 -12.80 -10.07 -9.93
C PHE A 370 -11.82 -9.09 -9.27
N PRO A 371 -12.27 -8.13 -8.44
CA PRO A 371 -11.39 -7.23 -7.71
C PRO A 371 -10.57 -8.00 -6.68
N ILE A 372 -9.24 -7.86 -6.72
CA ILE A 372 -8.26 -8.50 -5.83
C ILE A 372 -7.61 -7.46 -4.95
N ILE A 373 -7.39 -7.80 -3.70
CA ILE A 373 -6.58 -7.06 -2.73
C ILE A 373 -5.36 -7.90 -2.39
N ALA A 374 -4.17 -7.35 -2.61
CA ALA A 374 -2.92 -7.82 -2.03
C ALA A 374 -2.77 -7.17 -0.65
N THR A 375 -2.39 -7.93 0.36
CA THR A 375 -2.11 -7.43 1.71
C THR A 375 -0.73 -7.91 2.12
N ASP A 376 0.12 -7.00 2.63
CA ASP A 376 1.44 -7.32 3.16
C ASP A 376 1.42 -7.70 4.64
N PHE A 377 2.61 -7.81 5.25
CA PHE A 377 2.74 -8.36 6.60
C PHE A 377 2.14 -7.47 7.68
N ASP A 378 2.28 -6.16 7.59
CA ASP A 378 1.77 -5.20 8.57
C ASP A 378 0.37 -4.67 8.24
N GLY A 379 -0.20 -5.07 7.08
CA GLY A 379 -1.61 -4.90 6.73
C GLY A 379 -1.89 -3.81 5.71
N ASP A 380 -0.88 -3.27 5.05
CA ASP A 380 -1.08 -2.35 3.95
C ASP A 380 -1.54 -3.08 2.68
N THR A 381 -2.24 -2.39 1.80
CA THR A 381 -2.95 -3.05 0.71
C THR A 381 -2.79 -2.37 -0.64
N SER A 382 -2.80 -3.19 -1.68
CA SER A 382 -2.94 -2.77 -3.07
C SER A 382 -4.07 -3.54 -3.76
N SER A 383 -4.73 -2.95 -4.74
CA SER A 383 -5.85 -3.56 -5.42
C SER A 383 -5.67 -3.60 -6.95
N ALA A 384 -6.21 -4.65 -7.57
CA ALA A 384 -6.29 -4.80 -9.01
C ALA A 384 -7.56 -5.60 -9.39
N VAL A 385 -7.76 -5.89 -10.68
CA VAL A 385 -8.91 -6.66 -11.16
C VAL A 385 -8.41 -7.79 -12.06
N ILE A 386 -8.86 -9.03 -11.81
CA ILE A 386 -8.72 -10.14 -12.76
C ILE A 386 -9.86 -10.06 -13.76
N PRO A 387 -9.60 -9.77 -15.04
CA PRO A 387 -10.61 -9.82 -16.07
C PRO A 387 -10.72 -11.25 -16.64
N VAL A 388 -11.92 -11.82 -16.65
CA VAL A 388 -12.23 -13.10 -17.26
C VAL A 388 -13.30 -12.89 -18.32
N THR A 389 -12.97 -13.21 -19.57
CA THR A 389 -13.91 -13.18 -20.69
C THR A 389 -14.42 -14.61 -20.96
N ILE A 390 -15.73 -14.76 -21.00
CA ILE A 390 -16.42 -15.99 -21.37
C ILE A 390 -17.05 -15.76 -22.73
N VAL A 391 -16.73 -16.62 -23.68
CA VAL A 391 -17.26 -16.59 -25.05
C VAL A 391 -18.49 -17.50 -25.10
N ASP A 392 -19.55 -17.01 -25.72
CA ASP A 392 -20.82 -17.69 -25.86
C ASP A 392 -20.77 -18.81 -26.90
N ASP A 393 -21.38 -19.98 -26.61
CA ASP A 393 -21.57 -21.08 -27.56
C ASP A 393 -22.92 -20.95 -28.27
N GLN A 394 -22.93 -20.23 -29.40
CA GLN A 394 -24.13 -19.92 -30.15
C GLN A 394 -24.76 -21.13 -30.87
N PRO A 395 -26.10 -21.18 -30.98
CA PRO A 395 -26.77 -22.23 -31.70
C PRO A 395 -26.52 -22.14 -33.21
N THR A 396 -26.28 -23.28 -33.85
CA THR A 396 -26.07 -23.35 -35.30
C THR A 396 -27.08 -24.28 -35.96
N ILE A 397 -27.87 -23.76 -36.93
CA ILE A 397 -28.76 -24.57 -37.76
C ILE A 397 -27.92 -25.30 -38.82
N THR A 398 -27.81 -26.62 -38.72
CA THR A 398 -26.91 -27.47 -39.55
C THR A 398 -27.59 -28.09 -40.77
N ASN A 399 -28.89 -28.31 -40.74
CA ASN A 399 -29.65 -28.87 -41.83
C ASN A 399 -31.09 -28.35 -41.82
N VAL A 400 -31.68 -28.17 -42.98
CA VAL A 400 -33.09 -27.80 -43.19
C VAL A 400 -33.68 -28.68 -44.24
N ASP A 401 -34.80 -29.37 -43.93
CA ASP A 401 -35.52 -30.13 -44.90
C ASP A 401 -36.15 -29.23 -45.95
N SER A 402 -36.04 -29.55 -47.20
CA SER A 402 -36.79 -28.88 -48.26
C SER A 402 -38.13 -29.59 -48.50
N ILE A 403 -39.20 -28.83 -48.62
CA ILE A 403 -40.54 -29.33 -48.84
C ILE A 403 -41.05 -28.85 -50.20
N THR A 404 -41.95 -29.63 -50.80
CA THR A 404 -42.58 -29.28 -52.08
C THR A 404 -44.09 -29.57 -51.98
N VAL A 405 -44.88 -28.57 -52.33
CA VAL A 405 -46.33 -28.66 -52.46
C VAL A 405 -46.75 -28.36 -53.88
N ASP A 406 -47.86 -28.95 -54.36
CA ASP A 406 -48.37 -28.72 -55.71
C ASP A 406 -49.69 -27.94 -55.64
N GLU A 407 -49.81 -26.88 -56.44
CA GLU A 407 -51.03 -26.09 -56.51
C GLU A 407 -52.19 -26.87 -57.16
N ASP A 408 -51.92 -27.94 -57.89
CA ASP A 408 -52.98 -28.76 -58.47
C ASP A 408 -53.76 -29.56 -57.43
N ASP A 409 -53.21 -29.68 -56.18
CA ASP A 409 -53.87 -30.29 -55.04
C ASP A 409 -54.79 -29.32 -54.26
N LEU A 410 -54.80 -28.01 -54.61
CA LEU A 410 -55.64 -27.03 -53.94
C LEU A 410 -57.11 -27.33 -54.11
N SER A 411 -57.85 -27.47 -52.98
CA SER A 411 -59.26 -27.75 -52.96
C SER A 411 -60.12 -26.74 -53.70
N GLY A 412 -60.82 -27.12 -54.75
CA GLY A 412 -61.73 -26.30 -55.51
C GLY A 412 -61.13 -25.43 -56.63
N VAL A 413 -59.77 -25.40 -56.75
CA VAL A 413 -59.06 -24.71 -57.81
C VAL A 413 -58.05 -25.60 -58.52
N GLY A 414 -57.45 -26.57 -57.86
CA GLY A 414 -56.48 -27.52 -58.41
C GLY A 414 -57.04 -28.49 -59.39
N SER A 415 -56.20 -29.00 -60.33
CA SER A 415 -56.60 -29.85 -61.44
C SER A 415 -56.58 -31.34 -61.09
N ALA A 416 -55.86 -31.84 -60.09
CA ALA A 416 -55.67 -33.21 -59.71
C ALA A 416 -56.04 -33.52 -58.26
N GLN A 417 -55.84 -32.95 -57.28
CA GLN A 417 -56.19 -33.20 -55.84
C GLN A 417 -55.83 -34.62 -55.38
N ASP A 418 -54.70 -35.19 -55.79
CA ASP A 418 -54.24 -36.54 -55.45
C ASP A 418 -52.99 -36.52 -54.53
N GLY A 419 -52.48 -35.33 -54.17
CA GLY A 419 -51.37 -35.08 -53.20
C GLY A 419 -51.79 -34.36 -51.94
N VAL A 420 -50.88 -33.66 -51.29
CA VAL A 420 -51.11 -32.98 -50.05
C VAL A 420 -50.64 -31.51 -50.15
N VAL A 421 -51.42 -30.57 -49.64
CA VAL A 421 -51.15 -29.16 -49.58
C VAL A 421 -50.49 -28.73 -48.26
N SER A 422 -50.36 -29.66 -47.29
CA SER A 422 -49.76 -29.44 -45.98
C SER A 422 -48.64 -30.43 -45.73
N ILE A 423 -47.44 -29.99 -45.53
CA ILE A 423 -46.25 -30.81 -45.37
C ILE A 423 -45.45 -30.37 -44.17
N ASP A 424 -44.98 -31.36 -43.39
CA ASP A 424 -44.06 -31.16 -42.29
C ASP A 424 -42.61 -31.22 -42.78
N GLY A 425 -41.75 -30.36 -42.19
CA GLY A 425 -40.30 -30.39 -42.31
C GLY A 425 -39.65 -30.22 -40.96
N LYS A 426 -38.34 -30.37 -40.93
CA LYS A 426 -37.54 -30.17 -39.73
C LYS A 426 -36.20 -29.57 -40.07
N PHE A 427 -35.68 -28.74 -39.19
CA PHE A 427 -34.28 -28.37 -39.17
C PHE A 427 -33.56 -29.03 -38.00
N THR A 428 -32.28 -29.31 -38.19
CA THR A 428 -31.38 -29.85 -37.19
C THR A 428 -30.51 -28.71 -36.71
N THR A 429 -30.40 -28.55 -35.39
CA THR A 429 -29.63 -27.47 -34.75
C THR A 429 -28.64 -28.11 -33.79
N THR A 430 -27.39 -27.63 -33.79
CA THR A 430 -26.50 -27.74 -32.65
C THR A 430 -26.94 -26.66 -31.67
N GLU A 431 -27.33 -27.03 -30.46
CA GLU A 431 -28.07 -26.12 -29.55
C GLU A 431 -27.19 -25.11 -28.84
N GLY A 432 -25.85 -25.30 -28.84
CA GLY A 432 -24.97 -24.54 -27.96
C GLY A 432 -25.09 -24.96 -26.50
N SER A 433 -24.45 -24.26 -25.61
CA SER A 433 -24.40 -24.54 -24.16
C SER A 433 -25.73 -24.22 -23.46
N ASP A 434 -26.49 -23.24 -23.96
CA ASP A 434 -27.67 -22.66 -23.29
C ASP A 434 -29.02 -23.19 -23.77
N ARG A 435 -29.06 -24.06 -24.75
CA ARG A 435 -30.24 -24.58 -25.43
C ARG A 435 -31.04 -23.54 -26.22
N VAL A 436 -31.51 -23.95 -27.37
CA VAL A 436 -32.43 -23.12 -28.18
C VAL A 436 -33.79 -23.01 -27.51
N VAL A 437 -34.21 -21.78 -27.28
CA VAL A 437 -35.51 -21.42 -26.66
C VAL A 437 -36.55 -21.07 -27.72
N SER A 438 -36.14 -20.64 -28.92
CA SER A 438 -37.09 -20.28 -29.99
C SER A 438 -36.48 -20.40 -31.39
N TYR A 439 -37.37 -20.66 -32.36
CA TYR A 439 -37.08 -20.51 -33.80
C TYR A 439 -38.07 -19.53 -34.41
N GLN A 440 -37.58 -18.53 -35.11
CA GLN A 440 -38.39 -17.45 -35.66
C GLN A 440 -37.87 -17.03 -37.04
N LEU A 441 -38.73 -16.51 -37.93
CA LEU A 441 -38.26 -15.90 -39.16
C LEU A 441 -37.42 -14.65 -38.85
N ASP A 442 -36.36 -14.48 -39.64
CA ASP A 442 -35.55 -13.24 -39.57
C ASP A 442 -36.41 -12.05 -39.97
N SER A 443 -36.74 -11.20 -38.98
CA SER A 443 -37.55 -9.98 -39.18
C SER A 443 -36.91 -8.94 -40.06
N SER A 444 -35.59 -9.07 -40.38
CA SER A 444 -34.88 -8.19 -41.32
C SER A 444 -35.19 -8.48 -42.76
N THR A 445 -35.83 -9.63 -43.04
CA THR A 445 -36.20 -10.06 -44.38
C THR A 445 -37.70 -10.19 -44.52
N ASP A 446 -38.24 -9.90 -45.70
CA ASP A 446 -39.63 -10.15 -46.05
C ASP A 446 -39.67 -11.24 -47.15
N PRO A 447 -39.93 -12.52 -46.78
CA PRO A 447 -39.86 -13.65 -47.69
C PRO A 447 -40.95 -13.65 -48.77
N VAL A 448 -41.94 -12.78 -48.65
CA VAL A 448 -43.03 -12.62 -49.64
C VAL A 448 -42.92 -11.39 -50.51
N THR A 449 -41.81 -10.65 -50.38
CA THR A 449 -41.57 -9.43 -51.18
C THR A 449 -41.71 -9.69 -52.66
N GLY A 450 -42.64 -8.98 -53.35
CA GLY A 450 -42.88 -9.08 -54.80
C GLY A 450 -43.71 -10.28 -55.22
N LEU A 451 -44.16 -11.12 -54.32
CA LEU A 451 -45.08 -12.21 -54.61
C LEU A 451 -46.50 -11.68 -54.71
N THR A 452 -47.28 -12.28 -55.62
CA THR A 452 -48.71 -11.99 -55.82
C THR A 452 -49.52 -13.27 -55.87
N SER A 453 -50.82 -13.15 -55.59
CA SER A 453 -51.84 -14.18 -55.80
C SER A 453 -53.00 -13.52 -56.52
N HIS A 454 -53.35 -14.03 -57.72
CA HIS A 454 -54.34 -13.40 -58.59
C HIS A 454 -54.03 -11.93 -58.93
N GLY A 455 -52.77 -11.55 -58.97
CA GLY A 455 -52.30 -10.18 -59.19
C GLY A 455 -52.31 -9.26 -57.97
N GLU A 456 -52.80 -9.69 -56.83
CA GLU A 456 -52.79 -8.96 -55.57
C GLU A 456 -51.57 -9.31 -54.73
N ALA A 457 -50.95 -8.31 -54.08
CA ALA A 457 -49.74 -8.50 -53.30
C ALA A 457 -49.97 -9.39 -52.07
N ILE A 458 -49.07 -10.34 -51.83
CA ILE A 458 -49.11 -11.19 -50.65
C ILE A 458 -48.54 -10.42 -49.45
N VAL A 459 -49.24 -10.47 -48.32
CA VAL A 459 -48.81 -9.88 -47.05
C VAL A 459 -48.67 -11.00 -46.02
N LEU A 460 -47.52 -11.04 -45.33
CA LEU A 460 -47.23 -12.02 -44.27
C LEU A 460 -47.44 -11.38 -42.89
N VAL A 461 -48.15 -12.10 -42.01
CA VAL A 461 -48.39 -11.68 -40.63
C VAL A 461 -47.92 -12.76 -39.68
N GLU A 462 -47.05 -12.35 -38.73
CA GLU A 462 -46.55 -13.23 -37.66
C GLU A 462 -47.50 -13.21 -36.47
N THR A 463 -47.68 -14.37 -35.83
CA THR A 463 -48.42 -14.54 -34.58
C THR A 463 -47.64 -15.48 -33.66
N ALA A 464 -47.20 -14.96 -32.49
CA ALA A 464 -46.60 -15.79 -31.42
C ALA A 464 -47.70 -16.60 -30.72
N ASN A 465 -47.50 -17.89 -30.60
CA ASN A 465 -48.45 -18.81 -29.96
C ASN A 465 -48.09 -19.06 -28.48
N ALA A 466 -49.08 -19.48 -27.68
CA ALA A 466 -48.90 -19.71 -26.25
C ALA A 466 -47.95 -20.88 -25.92
N ASP A 467 -47.69 -21.78 -26.87
CA ASP A 467 -46.80 -22.92 -26.76
C ASP A 467 -45.33 -22.57 -27.20
N GLY A 468 -45.08 -21.30 -27.53
CA GLY A 468 -43.77 -20.81 -27.99
C GLY A 468 -43.53 -20.97 -29.49
N SER A 469 -44.45 -21.60 -30.27
CA SER A 469 -44.36 -21.64 -31.72
C SER A 469 -44.78 -20.32 -32.35
N PHE A 470 -44.41 -20.12 -33.61
CA PHE A 470 -44.81 -18.96 -34.40
C PHE A 470 -45.60 -19.40 -35.61
N THR A 471 -46.72 -18.70 -35.85
CA THR A 471 -47.55 -18.88 -37.06
C THR A 471 -47.39 -17.68 -37.97
N TYR A 472 -47.01 -17.93 -39.22
CA TYR A 472 -46.88 -16.93 -40.28
C TYR A 472 -47.99 -17.15 -41.28
N SER A 473 -48.97 -16.24 -41.31
CA SER A 473 -50.13 -16.30 -42.20
C SER A 473 -49.97 -15.34 -43.37
N ALA A 474 -49.95 -15.89 -44.59
CA ALA A 474 -49.86 -15.12 -45.85
C ALA A 474 -51.25 -14.94 -46.46
N THR A 475 -51.61 -13.70 -46.76
CA THR A 475 -52.91 -13.38 -47.40
C THR A 475 -52.72 -12.42 -48.56
N ALA A 476 -53.60 -12.51 -49.58
CA ALA A 476 -53.70 -11.53 -50.68
C ALA A 476 -55.14 -11.02 -50.80
N ASP A 477 -55.34 -9.68 -50.66
CA ASP A 477 -56.65 -9.05 -50.56
C ASP A 477 -57.60 -9.74 -49.52
N GLY A 478 -57.00 -10.20 -48.40
CA GLY A 478 -57.73 -10.88 -47.32
C GLY A 478 -58.04 -12.35 -47.55
N ASN A 479 -57.68 -12.92 -48.70
CA ASN A 479 -57.82 -14.34 -48.98
C ASN A 479 -56.55 -15.09 -48.51
N PRO A 480 -56.68 -16.26 -47.85
CA PRO A 480 -55.51 -17.04 -47.43
C PRO A 480 -54.73 -17.56 -48.63
N VAL A 481 -53.38 -17.52 -48.54
CA VAL A 481 -52.46 -18.03 -49.55
C VAL A 481 -51.64 -19.18 -49.03
N PHE A 482 -50.99 -19.01 -47.89
CA PHE A 482 -50.33 -20.10 -47.16
C PHE A 482 -50.18 -19.78 -45.68
N THR A 483 -49.94 -20.83 -44.90
CA THR A 483 -49.56 -20.73 -43.49
C THR A 483 -48.27 -21.52 -43.27
N LEU A 484 -47.29 -20.92 -42.58
CA LEU A 484 -46.09 -21.57 -42.06
C LEU A 484 -46.15 -21.55 -40.55
N VAL A 485 -46.05 -22.68 -39.89
CA VAL A 485 -45.93 -22.82 -38.43
C VAL A 485 -44.52 -23.31 -38.14
N VAL A 486 -43.81 -22.61 -37.25
CA VAL A 486 -42.44 -22.97 -36.81
C VAL A 486 -42.51 -23.29 -35.32
N ASN A 487 -42.13 -24.49 -34.94
CA ASN A 487 -42.22 -25.03 -33.60
C ASN A 487 -40.89 -24.92 -32.84
N VAL A 488 -40.95 -24.88 -31.49
CA VAL A 488 -39.79 -24.82 -30.60
C VAL A 488 -38.85 -26.02 -30.65
N ASP A 489 -39.31 -27.17 -31.22
CA ASP A 489 -38.50 -28.38 -31.41
C ASP A 489 -37.79 -28.44 -32.78
N GLY A 490 -37.80 -27.35 -33.53
CA GLY A 490 -37.23 -27.27 -34.87
C GLY A 490 -38.05 -27.92 -35.96
N SER A 491 -39.26 -28.45 -35.69
CA SER A 491 -40.19 -28.86 -36.71
C SER A 491 -40.96 -27.67 -37.28
N TYR A 492 -41.36 -27.77 -38.53
CA TYR A 492 -42.22 -26.78 -39.13
C TYR A 492 -43.27 -27.44 -40.04
N ASN A 493 -44.40 -26.77 -40.20
CA ASN A 493 -45.46 -27.20 -41.11
C ASN A 493 -45.75 -26.06 -42.09
N PHE A 494 -45.74 -26.34 -43.39
CA PHE A 494 -46.19 -25.42 -44.42
C PHE A 494 -47.49 -25.95 -45.01
N THR A 495 -48.49 -25.10 -45.08
CA THR A 495 -49.78 -25.39 -45.69
C THR A 495 -50.08 -24.38 -46.79
N LEU A 496 -50.24 -24.82 -48.02
CA LEU A 496 -50.71 -24.02 -49.15
C LEU A 496 -52.24 -23.93 -49.11
N GLU A 497 -52.79 -22.73 -49.15
CA GLU A 497 -54.24 -22.47 -49.00
C GLU A 497 -54.83 -21.77 -50.24
N GLY A 498 -53.99 -21.16 -51.06
CA GLY A 498 -54.39 -20.49 -52.30
C GLY A 498 -53.24 -20.43 -53.29
N PRO A 499 -53.52 -20.10 -54.56
CA PRO A 499 -52.51 -20.08 -55.62
C PRO A 499 -51.56 -18.90 -55.45
N ILE A 500 -50.32 -19.07 -55.90
CA ILE A 500 -49.31 -18.02 -56.00
C ILE A 500 -48.97 -17.78 -57.44
N ASP A 501 -48.90 -16.53 -57.89
CA ASP A 501 -48.59 -16.18 -59.28
C ASP A 501 -47.14 -16.55 -59.59
N HIS A 502 -46.94 -17.42 -60.62
CA HIS A 502 -45.64 -17.83 -61.10
C HIS A 502 -45.11 -16.87 -62.22
N ALA A 503 -43.82 -16.82 -62.37
CA ALA A 503 -43.23 -16.14 -63.51
C ALA A 503 -43.66 -16.81 -64.84
N ILE A 504 -43.77 -16.01 -65.92
CA ILE A 504 -44.16 -16.52 -67.23
C ILE A 504 -43.22 -17.65 -67.70
N ASN A 505 -43.77 -18.86 -68.00
CA ASN A 505 -43.08 -20.09 -68.38
C ASN A 505 -42.23 -20.70 -67.23
N SER A 506 -42.56 -20.45 -65.97
CA SER A 506 -42.00 -21.12 -64.83
C SER A 506 -43.05 -22.05 -64.21
N ASP A 507 -42.75 -23.36 -64.08
CA ASP A 507 -43.61 -24.36 -63.47
C ASP A 507 -43.31 -24.54 -61.96
N GLU A 508 -42.26 -23.81 -61.45
CA GLU A 508 -41.82 -23.86 -60.06
C GLU A 508 -41.56 -22.45 -59.51
N LEU A 509 -41.92 -22.26 -58.25
CA LEU A 509 -41.61 -21.12 -57.45
C LEU A 509 -40.97 -21.57 -56.11
N THR A 510 -39.79 -21.06 -55.78
CA THR A 510 -39.15 -21.38 -54.51
C THR A 510 -39.34 -20.20 -53.54
N LEU A 511 -39.93 -20.46 -52.38
CA LEU A 511 -40.02 -19.55 -51.27
C LEU A 511 -38.88 -19.85 -50.29
N ASN A 512 -38.18 -18.81 -49.88
CA ASN A 512 -37.09 -18.93 -48.86
C ASN A 512 -37.52 -18.23 -47.58
N PHE A 513 -37.54 -18.99 -46.51
CA PHE A 513 -37.88 -18.49 -45.15
C PHE A 513 -36.63 -18.53 -44.28
N PRO A 514 -35.87 -17.41 -44.13
CA PRO A 514 -34.73 -17.35 -43.23
C PRO A 514 -35.17 -17.53 -41.79
N ILE A 515 -34.56 -18.49 -41.08
CA ILE A 515 -34.87 -18.84 -39.70
C ILE A 515 -33.69 -18.42 -38.80
N ILE A 516 -34.00 -17.83 -37.67
CA ILE A 516 -33.07 -17.56 -36.56
C ILE A 516 -33.43 -18.54 -35.43
N ALA A 517 -32.43 -19.26 -34.92
CA ALA A 517 -32.48 -19.95 -33.65
C ALA A 517 -31.96 -19.01 -32.57
N THR A 518 -32.62 -18.96 -31.43
CA THR A 518 -32.22 -18.14 -30.27
C THR A 518 -32.16 -19.04 -29.04
N ASP A 519 -31.10 -19.02 -28.32
CA ASP A 519 -30.83 -19.67 -27.03
C ASP A 519 -31.15 -18.78 -25.84
#